data_4c2b517a9e80052a905394918a5cd100
#
_entry.id   4c2b517a9e80052a905394918a5cd100
#
_cell.length_a   1.000
_cell.length_b   1.000
_cell.length_c   1.000
_cell.angle_alpha   90.00
_cell.angle_beta   90.00
_cell.angle_gamma   90.00
#
_symmetry.space_group_name_H-M   'P 1'
#
loop_
_entity.id
_entity.type
_entity.pdbx_description
1 polymer ?
#
loop_
_entity_poly.entity_id
_entity_poly.type
_entity_poly.pdbx_seq_one_letter_code
_entity_poly.pdbx_strand_id
1 'polypeptide(L)'
;MWRTIKIDVQVGELTLPKILQSEKSFADTSGEWNLILVDRNHYILNNYQVELTELSNDKKVDSRIYPELQQMFNDARAEGRALFVREGYRTTEEQQKIMDEKINEYEKQGYSAKEAKKRAEKYVAIPDTSEHQLGLSVDINANTDKCSSEKVYQWLDENAY
;
A
#
# COMPACT_ATOMS: atom_id res chain seq x y z
N MET A 1 -20.22 -13.09 12.21
CA MET A 1 -20.57 -14.49 12.52
C MET A 1 -20.46 -15.29 11.22
N TRP A 2 -19.34 -15.97 10.99
CA TRP A 2 -19.08 -16.73 9.77
C TRP A 2 -19.49 -18.17 9.98
N ARG A 3 -20.38 -18.68 9.15
CA ARG A 3 -20.82 -20.08 9.20
C ARG A 3 -19.87 -20.93 8.38
N THR A 4 -19.25 -21.93 9.03
CA THR A 4 -18.48 -23.00 8.37
C THR A 4 -19.47 -23.97 7.72
N ILE A 5 -19.43 -24.11 6.40
CA ILE A 5 -20.14 -25.16 5.67
C ILE A 5 -19.18 -26.35 5.55
N LYS A 6 -19.51 -27.46 6.18
CA LYS A 6 -18.84 -28.75 5.94
C LYS A 6 -19.58 -29.46 4.82
N ILE A 7 -18.87 -29.71 3.72
CA ILE A 7 -19.35 -30.58 2.64
C ILE A 7 -18.54 -31.89 2.75
N ASP A 8 -19.19 -32.94 3.21
CA ASP A 8 -18.65 -34.29 3.16
C ASP A 8 -18.91 -34.89 1.77
N VAL A 9 -17.89 -35.03 0.98
CA VAL A 9 -17.93 -35.82 -0.25
C VAL A 9 -17.02 -37.03 -0.03
N GLN A 10 -17.61 -38.21 0.18
CA GLN A 10 -16.92 -39.48 0.18
C GLN A 10 -16.56 -39.92 -1.24
N VAL A 11 -15.39 -39.55 -1.69
CA VAL A 11 -14.66 -40.34 -2.71
C VAL A 11 -13.18 -40.23 -2.40
N GLY A 12 -12.59 -41.24 -1.80
CA GLY A 12 -11.16 -41.50 -1.61
C GLY A 12 -10.40 -40.35 -0.97
N GLU A 13 -9.94 -40.54 0.24
CA GLU A 13 -9.01 -39.68 1.03
C GLU A 13 -8.52 -38.38 0.39
N LEU A 14 -9.40 -37.41 0.26
CA LEU A 14 -9.08 -36.00 0.14
C LEU A 14 -9.69 -35.31 1.35
N THR A 15 -8.91 -35.28 2.42
CA THR A 15 -9.21 -34.46 3.58
C THR A 15 -9.26 -33.00 3.12
N LEU A 16 -10.46 -32.43 3.18
CA LEU A 16 -10.77 -31.02 2.94
C LEU A 16 -10.62 -30.15 4.20
N PRO A 17 -9.41 -29.86 4.66
CA PRO A 17 -9.17 -28.65 5.46
C PRO A 17 -8.30 -27.62 4.75
N LYS A 18 -7.90 -27.82 3.50
CA LYS A 18 -7.03 -26.86 2.76
C LYS A 18 -7.76 -25.75 2.02
N ILE A 19 -9.09 -25.74 1.98
CA ILE A 19 -9.85 -24.79 1.14
C ILE A 19 -10.05 -23.42 1.83
N LEU A 20 -9.55 -23.19 3.03
CA LEU A 20 -9.71 -21.92 3.75
C LEU A 20 -8.41 -21.24 4.21
N GLN A 21 -7.27 -21.73 3.78
CA GLN A 21 -6.09 -20.88 3.74
C GLN A 21 -6.13 -20.21 2.37
N SER A 22 -6.34 -18.89 2.34
CA SER A 22 -6.10 -18.10 1.14
C SER A 22 -4.68 -18.42 0.69
N GLU A 23 -4.54 -19.18 -0.38
CA GLU A 23 -3.23 -19.49 -0.93
C GLU A 23 -2.61 -18.16 -1.35
N LYS A 24 -1.41 -17.89 -0.86
CA LYS A 24 -0.65 -16.74 -1.31
C LYS A 24 -0.45 -16.91 -2.81
N SER A 25 -0.91 -15.95 -3.56
CA SER A 25 -0.77 -15.88 -5.01
C SER A 25 0.02 -14.64 -5.41
N PHE A 26 0.49 -14.60 -6.64
CA PHE A 26 1.02 -13.36 -7.18
C PHE A 26 -0.12 -12.46 -7.64
N ALA A 27 0.10 -11.14 -7.56
CA ALA A 27 -0.79 -10.15 -8.12
C ALA A 27 -0.91 -10.35 -9.64
N ASP A 28 -2.13 -10.26 -10.15
CA ASP A 28 -2.36 -10.30 -11.61
C ASP A 28 -1.97 -8.95 -12.22
N THR A 29 -0.91 -8.96 -13.00
CA THR A 29 -0.40 -7.80 -13.73
C THR A 29 -0.70 -7.86 -15.23
N SER A 30 -1.52 -8.84 -15.67
CA SER A 30 -1.88 -9.01 -17.09
C SER A 30 -3.02 -8.14 -17.54
N GLY A 31 -3.80 -7.60 -16.59
CA GLY A 31 -4.94 -6.71 -16.83
C GLY A 31 -4.58 -5.23 -16.92
N GLU A 32 -5.52 -4.37 -16.57
CA GLU A 32 -5.29 -2.93 -16.56
C GLU A 32 -4.33 -2.54 -15.43
N TRP A 33 -3.32 -1.78 -15.79
CA TRP A 33 -2.21 -1.42 -14.89
C TRP A 33 -2.64 -0.68 -13.61
N ASN A 34 -3.78 0.00 -13.62
CA ASN A 34 -4.34 0.75 -12.49
C ASN A 34 -5.29 -0.08 -11.61
N LEU A 35 -5.53 -1.35 -11.96
CA LEU A 35 -6.41 -2.27 -11.22
C LEU A 35 -5.67 -3.46 -10.63
N ILE A 36 -4.36 -3.33 -10.41
CA ILE A 36 -3.54 -4.40 -9.81
C ILE A 36 -3.87 -4.49 -8.31
N LEU A 37 -4.45 -5.62 -7.91
CA LEU A 37 -4.71 -5.91 -6.50
C LEU A 37 -3.44 -6.45 -5.84
N VAL A 38 -2.95 -5.75 -4.82
CA VAL A 38 -1.91 -6.24 -3.92
C VAL A 38 -2.42 -6.21 -2.49
N ASP A 39 -2.22 -7.30 -1.77
CA ASP A 39 -2.57 -7.45 -0.37
C ASP A 39 -1.77 -8.60 0.25
N ARG A 40 -2.11 -9.01 1.47
CA ARG A 40 -1.44 -10.12 2.19
C ARG A 40 -1.47 -11.46 1.48
N ASN A 41 -2.33 -11.63 0.49
CA ASN A 41 -2.53 -12.86 -0.27
C ASN A 41 -2.07 -12.72 -1.71
N HIS A 42 -1.91 -11.48 -2.21
CA HIS A 42 -1.52 -11.16 -3.59
C HIS A 42 -0.22 -10.38 -3.57
N TYR A 43 0.88 -11.08 -3.85
CA TYR A 43 2.25 -10.55 -3.79
C TYR A 43 2.68 -9.99 -5.14
N ILE A 44 3.39 -8.89 -5.11
CA ILE A 44 4.04 -8.33 -6.31
C ILE A 44 5.10 -9.33 -6.79
N LEU A 45 5.15 -9.57 -8.08
CA LEU A 45 6.18 -10.41 -8.70
C LEU A 45 7.56 -9.75 -8.57
N ASN A 46 8.59 -10.53 -8.26
CA ASN A 46 9.97 -10.04 -8.12
C ASN A 46 10.52 -9.37 -9.40
N ASN A 47 9.92 -9.63 -10.56
CA ASN A 47 10.28 -9.04 -11.84
C ASN A 47 9.30 -7.95 -12.31
N TYR A 48 8.41 -7.47 -11.44
CA TYR A 48 7.53 -6.35 -11.76
C TYR A 48 8.38 -5.12 -12.06
N GLN A 49 8.15 -4.54 -13.23
CA GLN A 49 8.87 -3.35 -13.69
C GLN A 49 7.93 -2.16 -13.69
N VAL A 50 8.39 -1.06 -13.13
CA VAL A 50 7.68 0.21 -13.11
C VAL A 50 8.62 1.29 -13.66
N GLU A 51 8.13 2.06 -14.61
CA GLU A 51 8.81 3.27 -15.07
C GLU A 51 8.49 4.41 -14.10
N LEU A 52 9.53 5.00 -13.51
CA LEU A 52 9.40 5.98 -12.46
C LEU A 52 9.69 7.39 -12.93
N THR A 53 8.82 8.33 -12.59
CA THR A 53 9.06 9.77 -12.66
C THR A 53 9.46 10.30 -11.28
N GLU A 54 10.55 11.04 -11.21
CA GLU A 54 11.01 11.71 -10.00
C GLU A 54 10.30 13.05 -9.82
N LEU A 55 9.81 13.30 -8.62
CA LEU A 55 9.16 14.54 -8.24
C LEU A 55 10.17 15.55 -7.69
N SER A 56 9.77 16.82 -7.58
CA SER A 56 10.64 17.92 -7.12
C SER A 56 11.19 17.78 -5.70
N ASN A 57 10.73 16.81 -4.93
CA ASN A 57 11.18 16.51 -3.57
C ASN A 57 11.80 15.10 -3.45
N ASP A 58 12.42 14.63 -4.53
CA ASP A 58 13.14 13.35 -4.64
C ASP A 58 12.26 12.08 -4.45
N LYS A 59 10.94 12.26 -4.31
CA LYS A 59 10.00 11.13 -4.32
C LYS A 59 9.75 10.68 -5.74
N LYS A 60 9.38 9.41 -5.91
CA LYS A 60 9.13 8.82 -7.21
C LYS A 60 7.73 8.24 -7.28
N VAL A 61 7.16 8.25 -8.48
CA VAL A 61 5.85 7.66 -8.77
C VAL A 61 5.91 6.95 -10.12
N ASP A 62 4.98 6.04 -10.36
CA ASP A 62 4.80 5.48 -11.70
C ASP A 62 4.55 6.61 -12.70
N SER A 63 5.28 6.59 -13.81
CA SER A 63 5.22 7.63 -14.84
C SER A 63 3.82 7.79 -15.42
N ARG A 64 3.00 6.74 -15.37
CA ARG A 64 1.63 6.74 -15.90
C ARG A 64 0.67 7.59 -15.07
N ILE A 65 0.87 7.67 -13.74
CA ILE A 65 0.03 8.52 -12.87
C ILE A 65 0.50 9.97 -12.79
N TYR A 66 1.72 10.25 -13.22
CA TYR A 66 2.32 11.58 -13.06
C TYR A 66 1.51 12.73 -13.66
N PRO A 67 0.95 12.62 -14.90
CA PRO A 67 0.17 13.71 -15.48
C PRO A 67 -1.04 14.11 -14.65
N GLU A 68 -1.83 13.13 -14.20
CA GLU A 68 -3.03 13.38 -13.38
C GLU A 68 -2.67 13.87 -11.97
N LEU A 69 -1.63 13.31 -11.37
CA LEU A 69 -1.10 13.79 -10.10
C LEU A 69 -0.64 15.25 -10.21
N GLN A 70 0.04 15.62 -11.29
CA GLN A 70 0.48 16.99 -11.53
C GLN A 70 -0.72 17.94 -11.75
N GLN A 71 -1.76 17.49 -12.47
CA GLN A 71 -2.97 18.27 -12.67
C GLN A 71 -3.67 18.52 -11.33
N MET A 72 -3.88 17.49 -10.51
CA MET A 72 -4.47 17.61 -9.18
C MET A 72 -3.70 18.62 -8.32
N PHE A 73 -2.37 18.61 -8.35
CA PHE A 73 -1.55 19.59 -7.62
C PHE A 73 -1.68 21.02 -8.16
N ASN A 74 -1.87 21.19 -9.47
CA ASN A 74 -2.08 22.49 -10.08
C ASN A 74 -3.44 23.07 -9.67
N ASP A 75 -4.48 22.24 -9.68
CA ASP A 75 -5.85 22.62 -9.30
C ASP A 75 -5.91 23.01 -7.82
N ALA A 76 -5.33 22.20 -6.95
CA ALA A 76 -5.20 22.51 -5.53
C ALA A 76 -4.47 23.83 -5.29
N ARG A 77 -3.39 24.08 -6.02
CA ARG A 77 -2.61 25.33 -5.92
C ARG A 77 -3.43 26.53 -6.39
N ALA A 78 -4.22 26.38 -7.46
CA ALA A 78 -5.10 27.45 -7.96
C ALA A 78 -6.14 27.87 -6.92
N GLU A 79 -6.55 26.95 -6.06
CA GLU A 79 -7.47 27.22 -4.93
C GLU A 79 -6.74 27.58 -3.62
N GLY A 80 -5.44 27.82 -3.68
CA GLY A 80 -4.64 28.21 -2.49
C GLY A 80 -4.38 27.05 -1.53
N ARG A 81 -4.44 25.81 -2.00
CA ARG A 81 -4.05 24.62 -1.23
C ARG A 81 -2.59 24.28 -1.51
N ALA A 82 -1.82 24.07 -0.46
CA ALA A 82 -0.40 23.76 -0.55
C ALA A 82 -0.16 22.30 -0.11
N LEU A 83 -0.08 21.41 -1.10
CA LEU A 83 0.15 19.98 -0.90
C LEU A 83 1.57 19.61 -1.29
N PHE A 84 2.05 18.48 -0.76
CA PHE A 84 3.25 17.81 -1.26
C PHE A 84 3.12 16.30 -1.09
N VAL A 85 3.80 15.55 -1.95
CA VAL A 85 3.91 14.11 -1.80
C VAL A 85 4.91 13.82 -0.68
N ARG A 86 4.42 13.24 0.41
CA ARG A 86 5.26 12.81 1.52
C ARG A 86 5.98 11.51 1.21
N GLU A 87 5.24 10.55 0.64
CA GLU A 87 5.75 9.25 0.20
C GLU A 87 5.18 8.89 -1.17
N GLY A 88 5.98 8.21 -1.97
CA GLY A 88 5.62 7.67 -3.27
C GLY A 88 6.05 6.22 -3.40
N TYR A 89 6.71 5.88 -4.52
CA TYR A 89 7.27 4.55 -4.74
C TYR A 89 8.24 4.13 -3.63
N ARG A 90 8.18 2.87 -3.26
CA ARG A 90 9.12 2.21 -2.33
C ARG A 90 9.65 0.93 -2.93
N THR A 91 10.93 0.66 -2.71
CA THR A 91 11.51 -0.66 -2.99
C THR A 91 11.10 -1.67 -1.91
N THR A 92 11.32 -2.96 -2.20
CA THR A 92 11.12 -4.04 -1.22
C THR A 92 11.97 -3.82 0.04
N GLU A 93 13.22 -3.37 -0.13
CA GLU A 93 14.15 -3.10 0.96
C GLU A 93 13.68 -1.94 1.84
N GLU A 94 13.15 -0.88 1.25
CA GLU A 94 12.59 0.24 2.00
C GLU A 94 11.34 -0.18 2.76
N GLN A 95 10.47 -0.98 2.16
CA GLN A 95 9.29 -1.52 2.83
C GLN A 95 9.68 -2.46 3.98
N GLN A 96 10.71 -3.31 3.78
CA GLN A 96 11.24 -4.17 4.84
C GLN A 96 11.78 -3.34 6.01
N LYS A 97 12.52 -2.27 5.73
CA LYS A 97 13.05 -1.37 6.77
C LYS A 97 11.94 -0.76 7.62
N ILE A 98 10.85 -0.30 6.99
CA ILE A 98 9.69 0.24 7.72
C ILE A 98 9.06 -0.84 8.62
N MET A 99 8.95 -2.08 8.12
CA MET A 99 8.46 -3.21 8.90
C MET A 99 9.36 -3.49 10.11
N ASP A 100 10.67 -3.53 9.90
CA ASP A 100 11.65 -3.80 10.97
C ASP A 100 11.64 -2.68 12.03
N GLU A 101 11.55 -1.44 11.63
CA GLU A 101 11.42 -0.30 12.53
C GLU A 101 10.15 -0.42 13.38
N LYS A 102 9.02 -0.83 12.78
CA LYS A 102 7.77 -1.01 13.50
C LYS A 102 7.79 -2.20 14.45
N ILE A 103 8.44 -3.28 14.08
CA ILE A 103 8.67 -4.43 14.97
C ILE A 103 9.50 -3.99 16.17
N ASN A 104 10.64 -3.32 15.93
CA ASN A 104 11.52 -2.82 16.98
C ASN A 104 10.80 -1.85 17.95
N GLU A 105 9.87 -1.03 17.43
CA GLU A 105 9.05 -0.15 18.27
C GLU A 105 8.21 -0.96 19.26
N TYR A 106 7.55 -2.03 18.81
CA TYR A 106 6.76 -2.90 19.69
C TYR A 106 7.64 -3.72 20.65
N GLU A 107 8.81 -4.18 20.23
CA GLU A 107 9.74 -4.87 21.12
C GLU A 107 10.22 -3.96 22.27
N LYS A 108 10.50 -2.67 21.98
CA LYS A 108 10.82 -1.66 23.00
C LYS A 108 9.66 -1.40 23.97
N GLN A 109 8.43 -1.66 23.57
CA GLN A 109 7.24 -1.62 24.44
C GLN A 109 7.06 -2.89 25.28
N GLY A 110 7.97 -3.88 25.16
CA GLY A 110 7.98 -5.11 25.94
C GLY A 110 7.25 -6.30 25.32
N TYR A 111 6.80 -6.20 24.07
CA TYR A 111 6.23 -7.35 23.36
C TYR A 111 7.30 -8.34 22.92
N SER A 112 6.98 -9.63 22.93
CA SER A 112 7.85 -10.64 22.34
C SER A 112 8.00 -10.42 20.83
N ALA A 113 9.12 -10.87 20.22
CA ALA A 113 9.37 -10.73 18.79
C ALA A 113 8.20 -11.25 17.92
N LYS A 114 7.59 -12.38 18.30
CA LYS A 114 6.42 -12.94 17.60
C LYS A 114 5.20 -12.01 17.68
N GLU A 115 4.98 -11.41 18.82
CA GLU A 115 3.83 -10.54 19.05
C GLU A 115 4.04 -9.16 18.46
N ALA A 116 5.27 -8.63 18.54
CA ALA A 116 5.70 -7.39 17.90
C ALA A 116 5.48 -7.46 16.39
N LYS A 117 5.95 -8.55 15.74
CA LYS A 117 5.72 -8.79 14.31
C LYS A 117 4.23 -8.83 13.96
N LYS A 118 3.43 -9.62 14.69
CA LYS A 118 1.98 -9.71 14.46
C LYS A 118 1.26 -8.36 14.61
N ARG A 119 1.75 -7.51 15.51
CA ARG A 119 1.22 -6.15 15.68
C ARG A 119 1.66 -5.23 14.55
N ALA A 120 2.94 -5.24 14.19
CA ALA A 120 3.47 -4.45 13.08
C ALA A 120 2.73 -4.73 11.77
N GLU A 121 2.48 -5.99 11.43
CA GLU A 121 1.73 -6.42 10.24
C GLU A 121 0.28 -5.92 10.18
N LYS A 122 -0.27 -5.33 11.22
CA LYS A 122 -1.61 -4.69 11.19
C LYS A 122 -1.57 -3.26 10.67
N TYR A 123 -0.40 -2.62 10.73
CA TYR A 123 -0.24 -1.19 10.40
C TYR A 123 0.73 -0.96 9.24
N VAL A 124 1.61 -1.93 8.98
CA VAL A 124 2.60 -1.87 7.92
C VAL A 124 2.35 -3.03 6.97
N ALA A 125 2.28 -2.76 5.69
CA ALA A 125 2.19 -3.80 4.67
C ALA A 125 3.45 -4.67 4.69
N ILE A 126 3.24 -5.97 4.54
CA ILE A 126 4.35 -6.93 4.39
C ILE A 126 5.12 -6.56 3.10
N PRO A 127 6.45 -6.67 3.05
CA PRO A 127 7.18 -6.50 1.79
C PRO A 127 6.57 -7.30 0.65
N ASP A 128 6.51 -6.69 -0.52
CA ASP A 128 5.87 -7.18 -1.75
C ASP A 128 4.34 -7.24 -1.70
N THR A 129 3.71 -6.58 -0.71
CA THR A 129 2.25 -6.45 -0.63
C THR A 129 1.78 -5.00 -0.43
N SER A 130 2.64 -4.04 -0.71
CA SER A 130 2.34 -2.60 -0.57
C SER A 130 2.08 -1.97 -1.94
N GLU A 131 1.01 -1.22 -2.08
CA GLU A 131 0.68 -0.44 -3.28
C GLU A 131 1.75 0.62 -3.61
N HIS A 132 2.50 1.09 -2.60
CA HIS A 132 3.68 1.95 -2.84
C HIS A 132 4.75 1.26 -3.68
N GLN A 133 4.85 -0.07 -3.64
CA GLN A 133 5.81 -0.82 -4.44
C GLN A 133 5.37 -0.99 -5.91
N LEU A 134 4.11 -0.68 -6.22
CA LEU A 134 3.64 -0.53 -7.60
C LEU A 134 3.92 0.87 -8.18
N GLY A 135 4.25 1.85 -7.33
CA GLY A 135 4.37 3.25 -7.71
C GLY A 135 3.03 3.98 -7.91
N LEU A 136 1.91 3.31 -7.65
CA LEU A 136 0.56 3.80 -7.90
C LEU A 136 -0.08 4.49 -6.68
N SER A 137 0.54 4.39 -5.52
CA SER A 137 0.08 5.01 -4.27
C SER A 137 0.99 6.14 -3.84
N VAL A 138 0.39 7.22 -3.35
CA VAL A 138 1.10 8.36 -2.78
C VAL A 138 0.48 8.79 -1.46
N ASP A 139 1.32 9.10 -0.47
CA ASP A 139 0.90 9.80 0.73
C ASP A 139 1.02 11.31 0.48
N ILE A 140 -0.07 12.05 0.67
CA ILE A 140 -0.10 13.50 0.48
C ILE A 140 -0.28 14.21 1.82
N ASN A 141 0.56 15.21 2.06
CA ASN A 141 0.45 16.07 3.24
C ASN A 141 0.29 17.54 2.85
N ALA A 142 -0.23 18.32 3.81
CA ALA A 142 -0.29 19.77 3.73
C ALA A 142 1.08 20.39 4.03
N ASN A 143 1.46 21.40 3.26
CA ASN A 143 2.52 22.32 3.66
C ASN A 143 1.90 23.33 4.64
N THR A 144 2.09 23.08 5.94
CA THR A 144 1.45 23.86 7.01
C THR A 144 1.96 25.29 7.15
N ASP A 145 3.11 25.60 6.55
CA ASP A 145 3.62 26.98 6.48
C ASP A 145 2.78 27.86 5.53
N LYS A 146 2.06 27.24 4.61
CA LYS A 146 1.30 27.92 3.55
C LYS A 146 -0.21 27.74 3.67
N CYS A 147 -0.68 26.63 4.22
CA CYS A 147 -2.09 26.29 4.30
C CYS A 147 -2.35 25.33 5.46
N SER A 148 -3.50 25.45 6.15
CA SER A 148 -3.83 24.50 7.21
C SER A 148 -4.10 23.09 6.66
N SER A 149 -3.73 22.07 7.43
CA SER A 149 -3.97 20.66 7.07
C SER A 149 -5.46 20.38 6.82
N GLU A 150 -6.35 20.96 7.63
CA GLU A 150 -7.79 20.79 7.50
C GLU A 150 -8.30 21.20 6.10
N LYS A 151 -7.86 22.37 5.60
CA LYS A 151 -8.24 22.86 4.26
C LYS A 151 -7.71 21.96 3.14
N VAL A 152 -6.52 21.40 3.31
CA VAL A 152 -5.94 20.48 2.33
C VAL A 152 -6.70 19.17 2.32
N TYR A 153 -6.96 18.58 3.47
CA TYR A 153 -7.64 17.28 3.52
C TYR A 153 -9.11 17.38 3.11
N GLN A 154 -9.78 18.49 3.46
CA GLN A 154 -11.13 18.75 2.94
C GLN A 154 -11.13 18.85 1.41
N TRP A 155 -10.17 19.57 0.83
CA TRP A 155 -10.05 19.70 -0.62
C TRP A 155 -9.80 18.34 -1.29
N LEU A 156 -8.93 17.50 -0.70
CA LEU A 156 -8.67 16.15 -1.20
C LEU A 156 -9.94 15.28 -1.14
N ASP A 157 -10.70 15.33 -0.06
CA ASP A 157 -11.98 14.60 0.07
C ASP A 157 -13.01 15.01 -1.00
N GLU A 158 -12.95 16.25 -1.47
CA GLU A 158 -13.88 16.78 -2.46
C GLU A 158 -13.43 16.55 -3.91
N ASN A 159 -12.11 16.34 -4.16
CA ASN A 159 -11.52 16.43 -5.50
C ASN A 159 -10.62 15.23 -5.90
N ALA A 160 -10.16 14.41 -4.97
CA ALA A 160 -9.22 13.32 -5.26
C ALA A 160 -9.94 11.96 -5.38
N TYR A 161 -10.77 11.79 -6.44
CA TYR A 161 -11.50 10.54 -6.74
C TYR A 161 -11.34 10.11 -8.21
#